data_5668b0a1a1eba9d4b8230269a5f69122
#
_entry.id   5668b0a1a1eba9d4b8230269a5f69122
#
_cell.length_a   1.000
_cell.length_b   1.000
_cell.length_c   1.000
_cell.angle_alpha   90.00
_cell.angle_beta   90.00
_cell.angle_gamma   90.00
#
_symmetry.space_group_name_H-M   'P 1'
#
loop_
_entity.id
_entity.type
_entity.pdbx_description
1 polymer ?
#
loop_
_entity_poly.entity_id
_entity_poly.type
_entity_poly.pdbx_seq_one_letter_code
_entity_poly.pdbx_strand_id
1 'polypeptide(L)'
;MKLGKAKANYVDANTMTREVKIYAATRTSDGQGGYTTTFDLQSTVWGDLRPDNQVREIDQSELQFDQRNRLYIRFGATITDSDEVEVEGDRFTIHSIKNVENQNRFLELIIYK
;
A
#
# COMPACT_ATOMS: atom_id res chain seq x y z
N MET A 1 -1.25 -9.15 -34.33
CA MET A 1 -1.00 -8.24 -33.27
C MET A 1 0.06 -8.77 -32.35
N LYS A 2 0.73 -7.88 -31.76
CA LYS A 2 1.76 -8.27 -30.93
C LYS A 2 1.34 -8.36 -29.50
N LEU A 3 1.56 -9.47 -28.93
CA LEU A 3 1.25 -9.62 -27.58
C LEU A 3 2.19 -8.85 -26.76
N GLY A 4 1.65 -8.14 -25.83
CA GLY A 4 2.48 -7.49 -24.89
C GLY A 4 3.26 -8.50 -24.13
N LYS A 5 4.51 -8.23 -23.90
CA LYS A 5 5.24 -9.06 -23.03
C LYS A 5 4.73 -8.94 -21.65
N ALA A 6 4.86 -10.00 -20.91
CA ALA A 6 4.53 -9.94 -19.51
C ALA A 6 5.38 -8.87 -18.88
N LYS A 7 4.79 -7.99 -18.18
CA LYS A 7 5.50 -6.92 -17.51
C LYS A 7 5.86 -7.38 -16.12
N ALA A 8 6.97 -6.86 -15.64
CA ALA A 8 7.41 -7.24 -14.31
C ALA A 8 6.38 -6.86 -13.26
N ASN A 9 5.58 -5.83 -13.53
CA ASN A 9 4.60 -5.36 -12.57
C ASN A 9 3.17 -5.70 -13.00
N TYR A 10 3.02 -6.73 -13.81
CA TYR A 10 1.69 -7.17 -14.21
C TYR A 10 0.90 -7.62 -12.98
N VAL A 11 -0.33 -7.15 -12.86
CA VAL A 11 -1.19 -7.45 -11.74
C VAL A 11 -2.37 -8.27 -12.23
N ASP A 12 -2.62 -9.35 -11.52
CA ASP A 12 -3.70 -10.26 -11.85
C ASP A 12 -4.31 -10.74 -10.55
N ALA A 13 -5.59 -11.00 -10.54
CA ALA A 13 -6.23 -11.50 -9.34
C ALA A 13 -5.59 -12.81 -8.86
N ASN A 14 -5.01 -13.58 -9.76
CA ASN A 14 -4.36 -14.83 -9.39
C ASN A 14 -3.09 -14.64 -8.59
N THR A 15 -2.51 -13.45 -8.60
CA THR A 15 -1.30 -13.17 -7.83
C THR A 15 -1.63 -12.62 -6.45
N MET A 16 -2.90 -12.41 -6.14
CA MET A 16 -3.31 -11.84 -4.86
C MET A 16 -3.51 -12.96 -3.87
N THR A 17 -2.43 -13.40 -3.27
CA THR A 17 -2.45 -14.55 -2.38
C THR A 17 -2.15 -14.20 -0.94
N ARG A 18 -1.93 -12.93 -0.62
CA ARG A 18 -1.60 -12.51 0.73
C ARG A 18 -2.81 -11.86 1.38
N GLU A 19 -3.03 -12.21 2.63
CA GLU A 19 -4.11 -11.59 3.38
C GLU A 19 -3.69 -10.22 3.84
N VAL A 20 -4.50 -9.23 3.56
CA VAL A 20 -4.22 -7.84 3.89
C VAL A 20 -5.34 -7.33 4.79
N LYS A 21 -4.97 -6.90 5.98
CA LYS A 21 -5.93 -6.31 6.90
C LYS A 21 -5.80 -4.81 6.82
N ILE A 22 -6.93 -4.15 6.66
CA ILE A 22 -6.97 -2.70 6.53
C ILE A 22 -7.47 -2.13 7.84
N TYR A 23 -6.67 -1.23 8.41
CA TYR A 23 -7.00 -0.57 9.67
C TYR A 23 -7.34 0.87 9.37
N ALA A 24 -8.59 1.23 9.64
CA ALA A 24 -9.07 2.58 9.36
C ALA A 24 -8.63 3.53 10.45
N ALA A 25 -8.13 4.69 10.03
CA ALA A 25 -7.71 5.72 10.96
C ALA A 25 -8.91 6.50 11.44
N THR A 26 -8.96 6.74 12.74
CA THR A 26 -9.97 7.57 13.36
C THR A 26 -9.29 8.64 14.21
N ARG A 27 -9.64 9.88 13.97
CA ARG A 27 -9.11 10.99 14.73
C ARG A 27 -10.13 11.41 15.77
N THR A 28 -9.67 11.52 16.99
CA THR A 28 -10.54 11.92 18.09
C THR A 28 -9.93 13.12 18.78
N SER A 29 -10.73 14.13 19.02
CA SER A 29 -10.26 15.32 19.74
C SER A 29 -9.94 14.93 21.17
N ASP A 30 -8.83 15.45 21.69
CA ASP A 30 -8.45 15.20 23.08
C ASP A 30 -9.05 16.24 24.02
N GLY A 31 -9.85 17.16 23.47
CA GLY A 31 -10.47 18.18 24.29
C GLY A 31 -9.57 19.36 24.63
N GLN A 32 -8.34 19.34 24.13
CA GLN A 32 -7.38 20.39 24.45
C GLN A 32 -6.74 20.97 23.21
N GLY A 33 -7.43 20.88 22.08
CA GLY A 33 -6.92 21.42 20.83
C GLY A 33 -6.10 20.45 20.03
N GLY A 34 -5.85 19.25 20.52
CA GLY A 34 -5.11 18.24 19.82
C GLY A 34 -6.00 17.09 19.39
N TYR A 35 -5.39 16.11 18.72
CA TYR A 35 -6.11 14.95 18.25
C TYR A 35 -5.31 13.71 18.53
N THR A 36 -6.01 12.61 18.77
CA THR A 36 -5.43 11.30 18.89
C THR A 36 -5.92 10.47 17.72
N THR A 37 -5.02 9.77 17.07
CA THR A 37 -5.38 8.89 15.96
C THR A 37 -5.31 7.44 16.44
N THR A 38 -6.39 6.71 16.21
CA THR A 38 -6.44 5.28 16.48
C THR A 38 -6.73 4.54 15.19
N PHE A 39 -6.35 3.27 15.15
CA PHE A 39 -6.51 2.45 13.96
C PHE A 39 -7.28 1.21 14.35
N ASP A 40 -8.42 1.00 13.70
CA ASP A 40 -9.26 -0.14 13.98
C ASP A 40 -9.44 -0.98 12.74
N LEU A 41 -9.47 -2.29 12.91
CA LEU A 41 -9.65 -3.20 11.79
C LEU A 41 -10.97 -2.91 11.09
N GLN A 42 -10.88 -2.60 9.81
CA GLN A 42 -12.04 -2.28 9.01
C GLN A 42 -12.43 -3.43 8.10
N SER A 43 -11.46 -4.04 7.44
CA SER A 43 -11.75 -5.11 6.51
C SER A 43 -10.50 -5.92 6.23
N THR A 44 -10.70 -7.07 5.63
CA THR A 44 -9.62 -7.94 5.22
C THR A 44 -9.82 -8.25 3.75
N VAL A 45 -8.77 -8.07 2.97
CA VAL A 45 -8.82 -8.31 1.53
C VAL A 45 -7.59 -9.12 1.13
N TRP A 46 -7.58 -9.61 -0.10
CA TRP A 46 -6.42 -10.30 -0.64
C TRP A 46 -5.60 -9.33 -1.45
N GLY A 47 -4.30 -9.50 -1.40
CA GLY A 47 -3.40 -8.61 -2.11
C GLY A 47 -2.17 -9.31 -2.61
N ASP A 48 -1.42 -8.57 -3.42
CA ASP A 48 -0.15 -9.02 -3.98
C ASP A 48 0.92 -8.07 -3.48
N LEU A 49 1.82 -8.58 -2.66
CA LEU A 49 2.86 -7.75 -2.05
C LEU A 49 4.15 -7.94 -2.82
N ARG A 50 4.72 -6.86 -3.30
CA ARG A 50 5.96 -6.86 -4.05
C ARG A 50 6.95 -5.90 -3.44
N PRO A 51 8.19 -6.31 -3.26
CA PRO A 51 9.19 -5.37 -2.77
C PRO A 51 9.45 -4.27 -3.78
N ASP A 52 9.69 -3.08 -3.30
CA ASP A 52 10.05 -1.97 -4.15
C ASP A 52 11.41 -1.47 -3.67
N ASN A 53 12.43 -2.25 -3.98
CA ASN A 53 13.76 -2.00 -3.46
C ASN A 53 14.46 -0.95 -4.30
N GLN A 54 14.17 0.28 -4.02
CA GLN A 54 14.83 1.36 -4.72
C GLN A 54 15.95 1.90 -3.89
N VAL A 55 17.08 2.09 -4.54
CA VAL A 55 18.22 2.73 -3.92
C VAL A 55 18.28 4.14 -4.44
N ARG A 56 18.29 5.11 -3.54
CA ARG A 56 18.40 6.49 -3.93
C ARG A 56 19.74 7.00 -3.54
N GLU A 57 20.34 7.72 -4.47
CA GLU A 57 21.59 8.40 -4.20
C GLU A 57 21.29 9.81 -3.77
N ILE A 58 21.61 10.13 -2.54
CA ILE A 58 21.32 11.42 -1.99
C ILE A 58 22.63 12.14 -1.79
N ASP A 59 22.76 13.32 -2.38
CA ASP A 59 23.95 14.13 -2.26
C ASP A 59 25.20 13.40 -2.71
N GLN A 60 25.02 12.40 -3.53
CA GLN A 60 26.14 11.71 -4.15
C GLN A 60 27.12 11.09 -3.19
N SER A 61 26.91 11.28 -1.92
CA SER A 61 27.80 10.69 -0.93
C SER A 61 27.11 9.68 -0.06
N GLU A 62 25.80 9.56 -0.20
CA GLU A 62 25.03 8.63 0.61
C GLU A 62 24.11 7.84 -0.26
N LEU A 63 23.97 6.59 0.09
CA LEU A 63 22.95 5.75 -0.51
C LEU A 63 21.89 5.50 0.53
N GLN A 64 20.67 5.76 0.17
CA GLN A 64 19.58 5.54 1.07
C GLN A 64 18.69 4.45 0.49
N PHE A 65 18.47 3.40 1.26
CA PHE A 65 17.56 2.35 0.87
C PHE A 65 16.17 2.72 1.33
N ASP A 66 15.28 2.83 0.38
CA ASP A 66 13.91 3.14 0.65
C ASP A 66 13.17 1.82 0.78
N GLN A 67 12.86 1.44 2.00
CA GLN A 67 12.25 0.14 2.26
C GLN A 67 10.76 0.20 2.04
N ARG A 68 10.39 0.49 0.83
CA ARG A 68 9.00 0.52 0.45
C ARG A 68 8.61 -0.78 -0.21
N ASN A 69 7.33 -1.05 -0.16
CA ASN A 69 6.74 -2.18 -0.85
C ASN A 69 5.57 -1.69 -1.66
N ARG A 70 5.27 -2.42 -2.71
CA ARG A 70 4.06 -2.17 -3.50
C ARG A 70 3.06 -3.24 -3.13
N LEU A 71 1.87 -2.81 -2.81
CA LEU A 71 0.79 -3.72 -2.48
C LEU A 71 -0.35 -3.46 -3.43
N TYR A 72 -0.76 -4.51 -4.13
CA TYR A 72 -1.88 -4.41 -5.06
C TYR A 72 -3.08 -5.08 -4.46
N ILE A 73 -4.21 -4.37 -4.44
CA ILE A 73 -5.47 -4.93 -3.99
C ILE A 73 -6.53 -4.60 -5.03
N ARG A 74 -7.69 -5.23 -4.93
CA ARG A 74 -8.74 -4.97 -5.89
C ARG A 74 -9.31 -3.58 -5.69
N PHE A 75 -9.71 -2.98 -6.80
CA PHE A 75 -10.40 -1.71 -6.78
C PHE A 75 -11.73 -1.88 -6.04
N GLY A 76 -12.14 -0.87 -5.32
CA GLY A 76 -13.38 -0.94 -4.57
C GLY A 76 -13.18 -1.18 -3.09
N ALA A 77 -11.98 -1.52 -2.67
CA ALA A 77 -11.70 -1.62 -1.24
C ALA A 77 -11.81 -0.23 -0.62
N THR A 78 -12.38 -0.17 0.56
CA THR A 78 -12.50 1.10 1.27
C THR A 78 -11.21 1.36 2.00
N ILE A 79 -10.41 2.27 1.48
CA ILE A 79 -9.10 2.55 2.04
C ILE A 79 -8.70 3.97 1.67
N THR A 80 -8.02 4.65 2.58
CA THR A 80 -7.48 5.98 2.32
C THR A 80 -6.01 5.99 2.69
N ASP A 81 -5.31 7.04 2.28
CA ASP A 81 -3.89 7.13 2.56
C ASP A 81 -3.59 7.45 4.02
N SER A 82 -4.62 7.69 4.82
CA SER A 82 -4.45 7.85 6.26
C SER A 82 -4.52 6.54 7.01
N ASP A 83 -4.93 5.47 6.33
CA ASP A 83 -5.11 4.18 6.96
C ASP A 83 -3.79 3.41 7.02
N GLU A 84 -3.81 2.27 7.69
CA GLU A 84 -2.67 1.37 7.73
C GLU A 84 -3.09 0.00 7.25
N VAL A 85 -2.12 -0.78 6.81
CA VAL A 85 -2.39 -2.15 6.40
C VAL A 85 -1.44 -3.09 7.14
N GLU A 86 -1.90 -4.31 7.33
CA GLU A 86 -1.09 -5.34 7.95
C GLU A 86 -1.02 -6.52 6.99
N VAL A 87 0.19 -6.94 6.66
CA VAL A 87 0.42 -8.07 5.77
C VAL A 87 1.36 -9.01 6.50
N GLU A 88 0.90 -10.24 6.70
CA GLU A 88 1.73 -11.28 7.32
C GLU A 88 2.28 -10.86 8.67
N GLY A 89 1.48 -10.15 9.43
CA GLY A 89 1.89 -9.74 10.77
C GLY A 89 2.65 -8.45 10.87
N ASP A 90 3.01 -7.87 9.73
CA ASP A 90 3.74 -6.59 9.72
C ASP A 90 2.79 -5.45 9.40
N ARG A 91 2.88 -4.40 10.17
CA ARG A 91 2.05 -3.21 9.99
C ARG A 91 2.79 -2.20 9.14
N PHE A 92 2.10 -1.65 8.16
CA PHE A 92 2.69 -0.69 7.24
C PHE A 92 1.88 0.59 7.18
N THR A 93 2.59 1.69 6.95
CA THR A 93 1.98 2.98 6.69
C THR A 93 1.83 3.14 5.19
N ILE A 94 0.74 3.78 4.76
CA ILE A 94 0.49 4.00 3.35
C ILE A 94 1.09 5.33 2.93
N HIS A 95 1.93 5.28 1.90
CA HIS A 95 2.50 6.49 1.34
C HIS A 95 1.60 7.07 0.27
N SER A 96 1.06 6.22 -0.60
CA SER A 96 0.19 6.68 -1.67
C SER A 96 -0.68 5.54 -2.16
N ILE A 97 -1.79 5.91 -2.80
CA ILE A 97 -2.72 4.97 -3.39
C ILE A 97 -2.95 5.43 -4.83
N LYS A 98 -2.87 4.49 -5.75
CA LYS A 98 -3.00 4.81 -7.15
C LYS A 98 -3.92 3.78 -7.82
N ASN A 99 -4.79 4.26 -8.68
CA ASN A 99 -5.63 3.38 -9.49
C ASN A 99 -4.80 2.93 -10.67
N VAL A 100 -4.49 1.64 -10.73
CA VAL A 100 -3.58 1.11 -11.73
C VAL A 100 -4.14 1.38 -13.12
N GLU A 101 -3.41 2.15 -13.90
CA GLU A 101 -3.77 2.50 -15.29
C GLU A 101 -5.17 3.11 -15.42
N ASN A 102 -5.70 3.63 -14.32
CA ASN A 102 -7.02 4.25 -14.28
C ASN A 102 -8.11 3.34 -14.83
N GLN A 103 -7.98 2.03 -14.62
CA GLN A 103 -8.92 1.07 -15.17
C GLN A 103 -9.93 0.58 -14.16
N ASN A 104 -9.88 1.07 -12.94
CA ASN A 104 -10.82 0.68 -11.89
C ASN A 104 -10.83 -0.82 -11.65
N ARG A 105 -9.66 -1.45 -11.72
CA ARG A 105 -9.53 -2.87 -11.49
C ARG A 105 -8.70 -3.17 -10.27
N PHE A 106 -7.62 -2.43 -10.08
CA PHE A 106 -6.69 -2.67 -8.98
C PHE A 106 -6.20 -1.34 -8.44
N LEU A 107 -5.87 -1.35 -7.17
CA LEU A 107 -5.21 -0.23 -6.52
C LEU A 107 -3.77 -0.62 -6.20
N GLU A 108 -2.86 0.30 -6.44
CA GLU A 108 -1.47 0.13 -6.07
C GLU A 108 -1.19 1.00 -4.87
N LEU A 109 -0.78 0.39 -3.79
CA LEU A 109 -0.42 1.11 -2.58
C LEU A 109 1.09 1.06 -2.44
N ILE A 110 1.69 2.21 -2.21
CA ILE A 110 3.09 2.25 -1.81
C ILE A 110 3.09 2.32 -0.30
N ILE A 111 3.68 1.31 0.32
CA ILE A 111 3.63 1.17 1.78
C ILE A 111 5.04 1.03 2.34
N TYR A 112 5.19 1.40 3.59
CA TYR A 112 6.47 1.31 4.27
C TYR A 112 6.24 1.10 5.77
N LYS A 113 7.25 0.62 6.44
CA LYS A 113 7.15 0.39 7.88
C LYS A 113 7.51 1.60 8.70
#